data_509912f6bff4ee80c25699a65d056dae
#
_entry.id   509912f6bff4ee80c25699a65d056dae
#
_cell.length_a   1.000
_cell.length_b   1.000
_cell.length_c   1.000
_cell.angle_alpha   90.00
_cell.angle_beta   90.00
_cell.angle_gamma   90.00
#
_symmetry.space_group_name_H-M   'P 1'
#
loop_
_entity.id
_entity.type
_entity.pdbx_description
1 polymer ?
#
loop_
_entity_poly.entity_id
_entity_poly.type
_entity_poly.pdbx_seq_one_letter_code
_entity_poly.pdbx_strand_id
1 'polypeptide(L)'
;MEIRELISKLTIKEKAELLTGDAGMLTHAIEHLDIPAKNFADGPHGIRHEKGENCTSFPNLCCAAATFDTDLLYEMGEALAK
;
A
#
# COMPACT_ATOMS: atom_id res chain seq x y z
N MET A 1 -14.79 4.21 -15.95
CA MET A 1 -15.05 5.61 -15.55
C MET A 1 -13.74 6.36 -15.49
N GLU A 2 -13.69 7.49 -16.12
CA GLU A 2 -12.49 8.34 -16.07
C GLU A 2 -12.26 8.93 -14.67
N ILE A 3 -11.00 9.08 -14.27
CA ILE A 3 -10.65 9.59 -12.93
C ILE A 3 -11.27 10.96 -12.65
N ARG A 4 -11.26 11.86 -13.65
CA ARG A 4 -11.87 13.19 -13.48
C ARG A 4 -13.38 13.14 -13.24
N GLU A 5 -14.06 12.24 -13.92
CA GLU A 5 -15.48 12.00 -13.72
C GLU A 5 -15.77 11.44 -12.33
N LEU A 6 -14.95 10.49 -11.89
CA LEU A 6 -15.04 9.92 -10.55
C LEU A 6 -14.87 11.01 -9.49
N ILE A 7 -13.83 11.86 -9.62
CA ILE A 7 -13.57 12.97 -8.70
C ILE A 7 -14.76 13.96 -8.65
N SER A 8 -15.41 14.22 -9.78
CA SER A 8 -16.54 15.13 -9.82
C SER A 8 -17.77 14.63 -9.06
N LYS A 9 -17.90 13.32 -8.91
CA LYS A 9 -18.99 12.66 -8.18
C LYS A 9 -18.77 12.59 -6.66
N LEU A 10 -17.54 12.83 -6.20
CA LEU A 10 -17.19 12.83 -4.79
C LEU A 10 -17.63 14.14 -4.13
N THR A 11 -18.25 14.05 -2.96
CA THR A 11 -18.49 15.18 -2.09
C THR A 11 -17.18 15.68 -1.46
N ILE A 12 -17.16 16.91 -0.93
CA ILE A 12 -15.99 17.44 -0.23
C ILE A 12 -15.63 16.57 0.99
N LYS A 13 -16.64 16.07 1.70
CA LYS A 13 -16.43 15.17 2.84
C LYS A 13 -15.72 13.88 2.39
N GLU A 14 -16.21 13.24 1.34
CA GLU A 14 -15.61 12.00 0.80
C GLU A 14 -14.17 12.22 0.29
N LYS A 15 -13.92 13.37 -0.34
CA LYS A 15 -12.55 13.74 -0.74
C LYS A 15 -11.62 13.87 0.46
N ALA A 16 -12.10 14.47 1.54
CA ALA A 16 -11.34 14.57 2.78
C ALA A 16 -11.11 13.20 3.43
N GLU A 17 -12.11 12.34 3.42
CA GLU A 17 -12.01 10.96 3.93
C GLU A 17 -10.98 10.13 3.15
N LEU A 18 -10.91 10.27 1.83
CA LEU A 18 -9.89 9.59 1.02
C LEU A 18 -8.45 10.06 1.32
N LEU A 19 -8.29 11.27 1.84
CA LEU A 19 -6.97 11.82 2.22
C LEU A 19 -6.59 11.49 3.66
N THR A 20 -7.52 10.96 4.45
CA THR A 20 -7.29 10.54 5.84
C THR A 20 -7.36 9.03 5.94
N GLY A 21 -6.66 8.46 6.92
CA GLY A 21 -6.79 7.04 7.23
C GLY A 21 -8.10 6.72 7.93
N ASP A 22 -8.56 5.52 7.76
CA ASP A 22 -9.60 4.89 8.58
C ASP A 22 -8.94 4.10 9.72
N ALA A 23 -9.67 3.21 10.36
CA ALA A 23 -9.13 2.38 11.44
C ALA A 23 -7.91 1.57 10.97
N GLY A 24 -6.85 1.57 11.77
CA GLY A 24 -5.62 0.85 11.45
C GLY A 24 -4.91 1.41 10.21
N MET A 25 -4.57 0.53 9.29
CA MET A 25 -3.81 0.84 8.07
C MET A 25 -4.71 0.85 6.83
N LEU A 26 -5.96 1.23 6.98
CA LEU A 26 -6.95 1.26 5.89
C LEU A 26 -7.22 2.67 5.39
N THR A 27 -7.59 2.79 4.12
CA THR A 27 -8.26 3.98 3.60
C THR A 27 -9.77 3.84 3.75
N HIS A 28 -10.49 4.95 3.68
CA HIS A 28 -11.96 4.91 3.62
C HIS A 28 -12.45 4.31 2.30
N ALA A 29 -13.48 3.49 2.37
CA ALA A 29 -14.23 3.05 1.18
C ALA A 29 -15.31 4.08 0.84
N ILE A 30 -15.59 4.26 -0.45
CA ILE A 30 -16.72 5.06 -0.95
C ILE A 30 -17.62 4.12 -1.75
N GLU A 31 -18.54 3.47 -1.06
CA GLU A 31 -19.32 2.35 -1.60
C GLU A 31 -20.16 2.72 -2.83
N HIS A 32 -20.83 3.89 -2.81
CA HIS A 32 -21.70 4.31 -3.93
C HIS A 32 -20.93 4.63 -5.22
N LEU A 33 -19.59 4.71 -5.17
CA LEU A 33 -18.72 4.91 -6.32
C LEU A 33 -17.79 3.72 -6.58
N ASP A 34 -18.02 2.60 -5.92
CA ASP A 34 -17.19 1.39 -6.02
C ASP A 34 -15.69 1.64 -5.74
N ILE A 35 -15.40 2.56 -4.83
CA ILE A 35 -14.03 2.79 -4.36
C ILE A 35 -13.79 1.92 -3.12
N PRO A 36 -13.03 0.83 -3.23
CA PRO A 36 -12.75 -0.03 -2.08
C PRO A 36 -11.78 0.61 -1.10
N ALA A 37 -11.86 0.23 0.16
CA ALA A 37 -10.80 0.51 1.11
C ALA A 37 -9.51 -0.20 0.67
N LYS A 38 -8.39 0.50 0.77
CA LYS A 38 -7.07 -0.09 0.53
C LYS A 38 -6.37 -0.33 1.85
N ASN A 39 -5.75 -1.48 1.96
CA ASN A 39 -4.93 -1.81 3.11
C ASN A 39 -3.47 -1.45 2.82
N PHE A 40 -2.86 -0.73 3.75
CA PHE A 40 -1.43 -0.43 3.74
C PHE A 40 -0.71 -1.31 4.75
N ALA A 41 0.53 -1.57 4.50
CA ALA A 41 1.38 -2.32 5.43
C ALA A 41 2.79 -1.77 5.40
N ASP A 42 3.44 -1.74 6.57
CA ASP A 42 4.88 -1.53 6.60
C ASP A 42 5.60 -2.84 6.38
N GLY A 43 6.90 -2.75 6.15
CA GLY A 43 7.73 -3.92 6.11
C GLY A 43 9.09 -3.67 5.50
N PRO A 44 10.08 -3.19 6.27
CA PRO A 44 11.43 -2.95 5.77
C PRO A 44 12.15 -4.26 5.38
N HIS A 45 11.75 -5.38 5.96
CA HIS A 45 12.31 -6.72 5.72
C HIS A 45 11.27 -7.71 5.18
N GLY A 46 10.18 -7.21 4.63
CA GLY A 46 9.01 -7.96 4.18
C GLY A 46 7.74 -7.33 4.70
N ILE A 47 6.63 -7.65 4.07
CA ILE A 47 5.33 -7.07 4.44
C ILE A 47 4.96 -7.53 5.85
N ARG A 48 4.64 -6.57 6.72
CA ARG A 48 4.13 -6.82 8.07
C ARG A 48 2.62 -6.82 8.03
N HIS A 49 2.00 -7.96 8.26
CA HIS A 49 0.55 -8.07 8.31
C HIS A 49 0.03 -7.79 9.72
N GLU A 50 -0.96 -6.89 9.86
CA GLU A 50 -1.54 -6.51 11.17
C GLU A 50 -2.09 -7.70 11.95
N LYS A 51 -2.66 -8.68 11.26
CA LYS A 51 -3.25 -9.88 11.87
C LYS A 51 -2.25 -11.00 12.13
N GLY A 52 -0.97 -10.75 11.91
CA GLY A 52 0.07 -11.73 12.12
C GLY A 52 0.09 -12.87 11.10
N GLU A 53 -0.51 -12.68 9.93
CA GLU A 53 -0.43 -13.67 8.84
C GLU A 53 1.01 -13.80 8.35
N ASN A 54 1.36 -15.00 7.92
CA ASN A 54 2.70 -15.30 7.43
C ASN A 54 2.95 -14.60 6.10
N CYS A 55 3.97 -13.76 6.08
CA CYS A 55 4.48 -13.10 4.88
C CYS A 55 5.94 -13.48 4.66
N THR A 56 6.41 -13.32 3.42
CA THR A 56 7.81 -13.59 3.11
C THR A 56 8.71 -12.57 3.80
N SER A 57 9.72 -13.07 4.52
CA SER A 57 10.76 -12.25 5.14
C SER A 57 11.96 -12.14 4.21
N PHE A 58 12.46 -10.94 4.05
CA PHE A 58 13.66 -10.64 3.26
C PHE A 58 14.82 -10.25 4.17
N PRO A 59 16.08 -10.29 3.69
CA PRO A 59 17.20 -9.74 4.42
C PRO A 59 16.99 -8.26 4.75
N ASN A 60 17.63 -7.77 5.81
CA ASN A 60 17.51 -6.36 6.16
C ASN A 60 18.11 -5.45 5.07
N LEU A 61 17.71 -4.18 5.07
CA LEU A 61 18.12 -3.25 4.02
C LEU A 61 19.64 -2.97 4.01
N CYS A 62 20.30 -3.08 5.16
CA CYS A 62 21.76 -2.96 5.23
C CYS A 62 22.43 -4.10 4.48
N CYS A 63 21.93 -5.32 4.61
CA CYS A 63 22.41 -6.48 3.87
C CYS A 63 22.14 -6.33 2.37
N ALA A 64 20.95 -5.91 2.00
CA ALA A 64 20.58 -5.64 0.60
C ALA A 64 21.49 -4.56 -0.03
N ALA A 65 21.72 -3.47 0.67
CA ALA A 65 22.59 -2.39 0.23
C ALA A 65 24.06 -2.84 0.06
N ALA A 66 24.53 -3.75 0.90
CA ALA A 66 25.89 -4.29 0.86
C ALA A 66 26.18 -5.12 -0.39
N THR A 67 25.15 -5.54 -1.14
CA THR A 67 25.34 -6.25 -2.42
C THR A 67 25.86 -5.35 -3.53
N PHE A 68 25.60 -4.04 -3.46
CA PHE A 68 25.85 -3.06 -4.54
C PHE A 68 25.25 -3.48 -5.89
N ASP A 69 24.20 -4.33 -5.85
CA ASP A 69 23.54 -4.89 -7.01
C ASP A 69 22.14 -4.27 -7.15
N THR A 70 22.04 -3.28 -8.03
CA THR A 70 20.78 -2.56 -8.25
C THR A 70 19.71 -3.43 -8.90
N ASP A 71 20.09 -4.37 -9.74
CA ASP A 71 19.16 -5.29 -10.40
C ASP A 71 18.54 -6.25 -9.38
N LEU A 72 19.35 -6.76 -8.45
CA LEU A 72 18.85 -7.60 -7.36
C LEU A 72 17.88 -6.83 -6.44
N LEU A 73 18.19 -5.58 -6.13
CA LEU A 73 17.31 -4.72 -5.32
C LEU A 73 15.99 -4.42 -6.04
N TYR A 74 16.02 -4.28 -7.35
CA TYR A 74 14.81 -4.10 -8.16
C TYR A 74 13.92 -5.36 -8.09
N GLU A 75 14.50 -6.56 -8.26
CA GLU A 75 13.79 -7.83 -8.14
C GLU A 75 13.19 -8.02 -6.73
N MET A 76 13.91 -7.62 -5.69
CA MET A 76 13.42 -7.63 -4.32
C MET A 76 12.19 -6.72 -4.15
N GLY A 77 12.25 -5.51 -4.73
CA GLY A 77 11.12 -4.58 -4.74
C GLY A 77 9.90 -5.13 -5.47
N GLU A 78 10.09 -5.79 -6.61
CA GLU A 78 9.02 -6.48 -7.33
C GLU A 78 8.40 -7.61 -6.50
N ALA A 79 9.22 -8.38 -5.80
CA ALA A 79 8.74 -9.46 -4.93
C ALA A 79 7.92 -8.92 -3.74
N LEU A 80 8.31 -7.76 -3.19
CA LEU A 80 7.55 -7.09 -2.11
C LEU A 80 6.19 -6.57 -2.60
N ALA A 81 6.08 -6.22 -3.88
CA ALA A 81 4.86 -5.66 -4.47
C ALA A 81 3.81 -6.71 -4.84
N LYS A 82 4.15 -7.97 -4.89
CA LYS A 82 3.25 -9.08 -5.23
C LYS A 82 2.51 -9.60 -4.01
#